data_a21bb26aeac6dadab0a7c1b550e1b26b
#
_entry.id   a21bb26aeac6dadab0a7c1b550e1b26b
#
_cell.length_a   1.000
_cell.length_b   1.000
_cell.length_c   1.000
_cell.angle_alpha   90.00
_cell.angle_beta   90.00
_cell.angle_gamma   90.00
#
_symmetry.space_group_name_H-M   'P 1'
#
loop_
_entity.id
_entity.type
_entity.pdbx_description
1 polymer ?
#
loop_
_entity_poly.entity_id
_entity_poly.type
_entity_poly.pdbx_seq_one_letter_code
_entity_poly.pdbx_strand_id
1 'polypeptide(L)'
;MSRPGNQLFDVYFTHPDMRRIFSDEGRVQGMLDFEAALARAEARVGLIPQDVVSDITQSCRAELFDFDALAIAIGNSGNSAIPLVKALGKRIAAHSPEAERYVHMGATSQDVMDSGLILQIRDAIDVLERDLGHLGDALAQQAQVHAATPLAGRTWLQQATPVTLGMKIAGWLGAITRHRQRLNEIKPRVLCLQFGGASGSLAALGDRAFKVAEALAEELQLHLPEQPWHTQRDRLVEFASLLGLIAGSLGKLGRDVSLLMQTEVGEVFEPSAPGKGGSSTMPHKRNPVGAAVMIGAATRAPGLVATMFSAMPQEHERSLGLWHAEWETLPELCCLVSGSLQQALQVVPGLQVDAERMRVNLESTRGLVLAEAVSIALAQRIGRDAAHHLIEQSCRQAVEQGVHLRQVLGENPEVTAQLSSAELDRLLDPAHYLGQARRWVERAVAEHTRITQ
;
A
#
# COMPACT_ATOMS: atom_id res chain seq x y z
N MET A 1 -31.44 3.32 10.87
CA MET A 1 -31.47 4.34 9.79
C MET A 1 -30.28 4.11 8.89
N SER A 2 -30.40 4.26 7.57
CA SER A 2 -29.25 4.19 6.66
C SER A 2 -28.30 5.34 7.01
N ARG A 3 -27.08 5.03 7.44
CA ARG A 3 -26.06 6.05 7.68
C ARG A 3 -25.80 6.80 6.36
N PRO A 4 -25.85 8.15 6.33
CA PRO A 4 -25.37 8.87 5.17
C PRO A 4 -23.87 8.54 5.02
N GLY A 5 -23.50 7.93 3.95
CA GLY A 5 -22.12 7.49 3.71
C GLY A 5 -21.89 7.23 2.23
N ASN A 6 -20.64 7.13 1.86
CA ASN A 6 -20.20 6.89 0.50
C ASN A 6 -20.24 5.40 0.13
N GLN A 7 -21.26 4.68 0.62
CA GLN A 7 -21.35 3.20 0.55
C GLN A 7 -21.23 2.64 -0.87
N LEU A 8 -21.74 3.36 -1.88
CA LEU A 8 -21.66 2.91 -3.28
C LEU A 8 -20.25 2.90 -3.83
N PHE A 9 -19.35 3.75 -3.33
CA PHE A 9 -17.95 3.82 -3.77
C PHE A 9 -16.99 3.15 -2.79
N ASP A 10 -17.35 3.05 -1.51
CA ASP A 10 -16.53 2.39 -0.50
C ASP A 10 -16.20 0.94 -0.85
N VAL A 11 -17.14 0.22 -1.50
CA VAL A 11 -16.92 -1.16 -1.97
C VAL A 11 -15.75 -1.30 -2.96
N TYR A 12 -15.37 -0.22 -3.63
CA TYR A 12 -14.23 -0.19 -4.56
C TYR A 12 -12.94 0.25 -3.88
N PHE A 13 -13.02 1.26 -2.98
CA PHE A 13 -11.86 2.00 -2.52
C PHE A 13 -11.50 1.71 -1.07
N THR A 14 -12.19 0.79 -0.39
CA THR A 14 -11.95 0.53 1.02
C THR A 14 -12.13 -0.95 1.34
N HIS A 15 -11.16 -1.53 2.06
CA HIS A 15 -11.32 -2.86 2.65
C HIS A 15 -12.32 -2.79 3.83
N PRO A 16 -13.26 -3.75 3.97
CA PRO A 16 -14.26 -3.72 5.06
C PRO A 16 -13.65 -3.63 6.46
N ASP A 17 -12.56 -4.37 6.75
CA ASP A 17 -11.87 -4.29 8.04
C ASP A 17 -11.32 -2.89 8.30
N MET A 18 -10.70 -2.26 7.30
CA MET A 18 -10.19 -0.89 7.41
C MET A 18 -11.30 0.12 7.64
N ARG A 19 -12.44 -0.06 6.98
CA ARG A 19 -13.63 0.78 7.20
C ARG A 19 -14.16 0.64 8.63
N ARG A 20 -14.14 -0.55 9.21
CA ARG A 20 -14.54 -0.78 10.60
C ARG A 20 -13.58 -0.09 11.56
N ILE A 21 -12.27 -0.20 11.36
CA ILE A 21 -11.26 0.45 12.18
C ILE A 21 -11.46 1.97 12.23
N PHE A 22 -11.69 2.60 11.07
CA PHE A 22 -11.87 4.04 10.95
C PHE A 22 -13.35 4.48 10.87
N SER A 23 -14.26 3.66 11.37
CA SER A 23 -15.66 4.06 11.59
C SER A 23 -15.79 4.99 12.81
N ASP A 24 -16.94 5.63 12.95
CA ASP A 24 -17.24 6.40 14.17
C ASP A 24 -17.17 5.53 15.43
N GLU A 25 -17.65 4.28 15.36
CA GLU A 25 -17.54 3.31 16.44
C GLU A 25 -16.09 2.98 16.77
N GLY A 26 -15.26 2.73 15.76
CA GLY A 26 -13.83 2.46 15.96
C GLY A 26 -13.09 3.66 16.56
N ARG A 27 -13.42 4.88 16.10
CA ARG A 27 -12.85 6.11 16.65
C ARG A 27 -13.23 6.34 18.11
N VAL A 28 -14.52 6.16 18.44
CA VAL A 28 -15.02 6.28 19.82
C VAL A 28 -14.41 5.18 20.69
N GLN A 29 -14.34 3.94 20.21
CA GLN A 29 -13.75 2.85 20.98
C GLN A 29 -12.26 3.09 21.27
N GLY A 30 -11.47 3.55 20.31
CA GLY A 30 -10.06 3.88 20.56
C GLY A 30 -9.88 4.96 21.64
N MET A 31 -10.72 5.97 21.67
CA MET A 31 -10.73 6.98 22.76
C MET A 31 -11.14 6.37 24.10
N LEU A 32 -12.13 5.49 24.13
CA LEU A 32 -12.58 4.80 25.35
C LEU A 32 -11.55 3.79 25.86
N ASP A 33 -10.82 3.13 24.96
CA ASP A 33 -9.72 2.24 25.35
C ASP A 33 -8.60 3.01 26.05
N PHE A 34 -8.31 4.24 25.60
CA PHE A 34 -7.40 5.14 26.28
C PHE A 34 -7.92 5.49 27.70
N GLU A 35 -9.17 5.88 27.86
CA GLU A 35 -9.74 6.22 29.18
C GLU A 35 -9.73 5.02 30.14
N ALA A 36 -10.06 3.83 29.65
CA ALA A 36 -10.02 2.62 30.44
C ALA A 36 -8.59 2.26 30.89
N ALA A 37 -7.61 2.40 29.97
CA ALA A 37 -6.20 2.17 30.27
C ALA A 37 -5.63 3.21 31.22
N LEU A 38 -6.03 4.49 31.08
CA LEU A 38 -5.65 5.57 31.98
C LEU A 38 -6.08 5.27 33.42
N ALA A 39 -7.36 4.89 33.62
CA ALA A 39 -7.84 4.53 34.93
C ALA A 39 -7.07 3.36 35.56
N ARG A 40 -6.75 2.31 34.78
CA ARG A 40 -5.93 1.20 35.28
C ARG A 40 -4.51 1.63 35.62
N ALA A 41 -3.88 2.45 34.78
CA ALA A 41 -2.54 2.98 35.00
C ALA A 41 -2.44 3.85 36.26
N GLU A 42 -3.41 4.75 36.46
CA GLU A 42 -3.50 5.63 37.62
C GLU A 42 -3.74 4.85 38.91
N ALA A 43 -4.59 3.84 38.90
CA ALA A 43 -4.80 2.97 40.04
C ALA A 43 -3.57 2.15 40.39
N ARG A 44 -2.86 1.61 39.38
CA ARG A 44 -1.64 0.84 39.56
C ARG A 44 -0.51 1.64 40.24
N VAL A 45 -0.46 2.94 39.99
CA VAL A 45 0.51 3.84 40.66
C VAL A 45 -0.05 4.49 41.95
N GLY A 46 -1.25 4.12 42.37
CA GLY A 46 -1.91 4.61 43.58
C GLY A 46 -2.36 6.08 43.49
N LEU A 47 -2.63 6.57 42.28
CA LEU A 47 -3.16 7.92 42.10
C LEU A 47 -4.68 7.96 42.30
N ILE A 48 -5.40 6.92 41.87
CA ILE A 48 -6.82 6.71 42.13
C ILE A 48 -7.06 5.41 42.91
N PRO A 49 -8.20 5.25 43.59
CA PRO A 49 -8.58 4.01 44.27
C PRO A 49 -8.71 2.83 43.28
N GLN A 50 -8.33 1.62 43.70
CA GLN A 50 -8.39 0.42 42.82
C GLN A 50 -9.85 -0.03 42.57
N ASP A 51 -10.73 0.19 43.51
CA ASP A 51 -12.15 -0.21 43.49
C ASP A 51 -12.99 0.54 42.46
N VAL A 52 -12.61 1.77 42.07
CA VAL A 52 -13.32 2.55 41.06
C VAL A 52 -12.99 2.13 39.61
N VAL A 53 -11.89 1.38 39.38
CA VAL A 53 -11.42 1.01 38.07
C VAL A 53 -12.42 0.17 37.30
N SER A 54 -13.09 -0.76 37.99
CA SER A 54 -14.09 -1.64 37.36
C SER A 54 -15.26 -0.85 36.78
N ASP A 55 -15.76 0.14 37.52
CA ASP A 55 -16.91 0.96 37.13
C ASP A 55 -16.57 1.84 35.91
N ILE A 56 -15.33 2.38 35.85
CA ILE A 56 -14.84 3.15 34.72
C ILE A 56 -14.69 2.25 33.49
N THR A 57 -13.96 1.14 33.61
CA THR A 57 -13.61 0.28 32.47
C THR A 57 -14.83 -0.41 31.84
N GLN A 58 -15.81 -0.84 32.64
CA GLN A 58 -17.05 -1.43 32.12
C GLN A 58 -17.91 -0.44 31.35
N SER A 59 -17.74 0.84 31.58
CA SER A 59 -18.45 1.93 30.88
C SER A 59 -17.76 2.35 29.57
N CYS A 60 -16.51 1.93 29.35
CA CYS A 60 -15.70 2.31 28.19
C CYS A 60 -15.96 1.40 26.97
N ARG A 61 -17.18 1.34 26.49
CA ARG A 61 -17.62 0.52 25.36
C ARG A 61 -18.48 1.36 24.42
N ALA A 62 -18.08 1.46 23.15
CA ALA A 62 -18.68 2.36 22.16
C ALA A 62 -20.18 2.12 21.94
N GLU A 63 -20.63 0.87 21.98
CA GLU A 63 -22.04 0.51 21.81
C GLU A 63 -22.96 1.03 22.91
N LEU A 64 -22.41 1.56 23.99
CA LEU A 64 -23.18 2.14 25.11
C LEU A 64 -23.52 3.62 24.88
N PHE A 65 -23.08 4.22 23.78
CA PHE A 65 -23.25 5.65 23.52
C PHE A 65 -24.21 5.92 22.37
N ASP A 66 -24.94 7.03 22.46
CA ASP A 66 -25.79 7.55 21.41
C ASP A 66 -24.96 8.41 20.47
N PHE A 67 -24.67 7.88 19.28
CA PHE A 67 -23.84 8.54 18.26
C PHE A 67 -24.51 9.79 17.68
N ASP A 68 -25.85 9.84 17.59
CA ASP A 68 -26.55 11.01 17.06
C ASP A 68 -26.43 12.18 18.09
N ALA A 69 -26.57 11.87 19.35
CA ALA A 69 -26.37 12.87 20.42
C ALA A 69 -24.90 13.32 20.53
N LEU A 70 -23.94 12.38 20.37
CA LEU A 70 -22.52 12.71 20.35
C LEU A 70 -22.17 13.62 19.17
N ALA A 71 -22.68 13.34 17.97
CA ALA A 71 -22.40 14.15 16.77
C ALA A 71 -22.86 15.60 16.95
N ILE A 72 -24.06 15.82 17.52
CA ILE A 72 -24.56 17.17 17.83
C ILE A 72 -23.62 17.87 18.82
N ALA A 73 -23.23 17.18 19.90
CA ALA A 73 -22.36 17.73 20.92
C ALA A 73 -20.95 18.05 20.42
N ILE A 74 -20.39 17.20 19.53
CA ILE A 74 -19.09 17.38 18.85
C ILE A 74 -19.11 18.63 17.98
N GLY A 75 -20.18 18.83 17.21
CA GLY A 75 -20.36 20.05 16.40
C GLY A 75 -20.30 21.34 17.18
N ASN A 76 -20.75 21.31 18.46
CA ASN A 76 -20.70 22.47 19.35
C ASN A 76 -19.36 22.64 20.10
N SER A 77 -18.62 21.54 20.32
CA SER A 77 -17.40 21.56 21.15
C SER A 77 -16.12 21.74 20.37
N GLY A 78 -16.14 21.48 19.04
CA GLY A 78 -14.99 21.58 18.17
C GLY A 78 -13.99 20.41 18.26
N ASN A 79 -14.26 19.39 19.10
CA ASN A 79 -13.52 18.13 19.13
C ASN A 79 -14.37 16.98 19.70
N SER A 80 -13.96 15.75 19.47
CA SER A 80 -14.73 14.56 19.86
C SER A 80 -14.53 14.13 21.32
N ALA A 81 -13.38 14.44 21.92
CA ALA A 81 -13.05 13.96 23.27
C ALA A 81 -13.91 14.61 24.37
N ILE A 82 -14.11 15.93 24.33
CA ILE A 82 -14.89 16.63 25.38
C ILE A 82 -16.32 16.09 25.53
N PRO A 83 -17.11 15.93 24.43
CA PRO A 83 -18.45 15.36 24.55
C PRO A 83 -18.43 13.90 24.97
N LEU A 84 -17.46 13.10 24.49
CA LEU A 84 -17.35 11.71 24.87
C LEU A 84 -17.03 11.53 26.35
N VAL A 85 -16.04 12.26 26.88
CA VAL A 85 -15.66 12.22 28.30
C VAL A 85 -16.84 12.67 29.20
N LYS A 86 -17.57 13.71 28.80
CA LYS A 86 -18.79 14.11 29.51
C LYS A 86 -19.88 13.04 29.51
N ALA A 87 -20.09 12.38 28.39
CA ALA A 87 -21.06 11.29 28.27
C ALA A 87 -20.64 10.08 29.11
N LEU A 88 -19.32 9.75 29.11
CA LEU A 88 -18.73 8.69 29.93
C LEU A 88 -18.91 8.99 31.42
N GLY A 89 -18.53 10.19 31.86
CA GLY A 89 -18.71 10.62 33.26
C GLY A 89 -20.18 10.55 33.71
N LYS A 90 -21.13 11.07 32.92
CA LYS A 90 -22.55 10.98 33.20
C LYS A 90 -23.05 9.55 33.33
N ARG A 91 -22.54 8.65 32.47
CA ARG A 91 -22.87 7.24 32.50
C ARG A 91 -22.36 6.57 33.79
N ILE A 92 -21.11 6.82 34.13
CA ILE A 92 -20.48 6.29 35.35
C ILE A 92 -21.18 6.83 36.58
N ALA A 93 -21.45 8.12 36.65
CA ALA A 93 -22.14 8.77 37.79
C ALA A 93 -23.52 8.16 38.10
N ALA A 94 -24.19 7.59 37.08
CA ALA A 94 -25.51 6.96 37.29
C ALA A 94 -25.45 5.71 38.18
N HIS A 95 -24.30 5.04 38.30
CA HIS A 95 -24.15 3.86 39.17
C HIS A 95 -22.98 3.97 40.16
N SER A 96 -22.00 4.83 39.92
CA SER A 96 -20.85 5.07 40.79
C SER A 96 -20.43 6.55 40.77
N PRO A 97 -21.07 7.43 41.53
CA PRO A 97 -20.73 8.86 41.58
C PRO A 97 -19.31 9.12 42.10
N GLU A 98 -18.72 8.20 42.84
CA GLU A 98 -17.34 8.30 43.29
C GLU A 98 -16.36 8.04 42.14
N ALA A 99 -16.58 7.03 41.31
CA ALA A 99 -15.74 6.69 40.18
C ALA A 99 -15.71 7.80 39.12
N GLU A 100 -16.81 8.51 38.92
CA GLU A 100 -16.91 9.63 37.97
C GLU A 100 -15.83 10.71 38.21
N ARG A 101 -15.46 10.96 39.48
CA ARG A 101 -14.47 11.99 39.86
C ARG A 101 -13.07 11.71 39.32
N TYR A 102 -12.80 10.48 38.93
CA TYR A 102 -11.49 10.02 38.48
C TYR A 102 -11.41 9.81 36.94
N VAL A 103 -12.51 10.08 36.24
CA VAL A 103 -12.51 9.97 34.76
C VAL A 103 -11.65 11.06 34.15
N HIS A 104 -10.78 10.68 33.19
CA HIS A 104 -9.96 11.62 32.41
C HIS A 104 -8.97 12.44 33.25
N MET A 105 -8.50 11.94 34.38
CA MET A 105 -7.68 12.71 35.30
C MET A 105 -6.29 12.95 34.70
N GLY A 106 -5.83 14.19 34.68
CA GLY A 106 -4.50 14.60 34.17
C GLY A 106 -4.33 14.59 32.65
N ALA A 107 -5.27 14.02 31.88
CA ALA A 107 -5.24 14.00 30.42
C ALA A 107 -5.83 15.26 29.78
N THR A 108 -5.62 15.42 28.51
CA THR A 108 -6.26 16.43 27.66
C THR A 108 -6.93 15.78 26.44
N SER A 109 -7.86 16.50 25.82
CA SER A 109 -8.59 16.02 24.63
C SER A 109 -7.66 15.44 23.54
N GLN A 110 -6.52 16.05 23.33
CA GLN A 110 -5.57 15.59 22.30
C GLN A 110 -4.88 14.29 22.70
N ASP A 111 -4.59 14.05 23.97
CA ASP A 111 -4.05 12.79 24.46
C ASP A 111 -4.98 11.62 24.09
N VAL A 112 -6.26 11.80 24.35
CA VAL A 112 -7.31 10.81 24.06
C VAL A 112 -7.47 10.56 22.56
N MET A 113 -7.57 11.64 21.79
CA MET A 113 -7.80 11.55 20.34
C MET A 113 -6.59 11.00 19.59
N ASP A 114 -5.38 11.47 19.91
CA ASP A 114 -4.17 11.01 19.23
C ASP A 114 -3.83 9.58 19.65
N SER A 115 -3.88 9.22 20.93
CA SER A 115 -3.62 7.83 21.35
C SER A 115 -4.71 6.89 20.85
N GLY A 116 -5.98 7.30 20.83
CA GLY A 116 -7.04 6.54 20.20
C GLY A 116 -6.81 6.31 18.70
N LEU A 117 -6.28 7.33 17.98
CA LEU A 117 -5.87 7.18 16.59
C LEU A 117 -4.69 6.22 16.44
N ILE A 118 -3.71 6.25 17.34
CA ILE A 118 -2.58 5.31 17.32
C ILE A 118 -3.05 3.86 17.50
N LEU A 119 -4.06 3.61 18.34
CA LEU A 119 -4.66 2.28 18.47
C LEU A 119 -5.31 1.83 17.15
N GLN A 120 -6.05 2.73 16.48
CA GLN A 120 -6.60 2.45 15.15
C GLN A 120 -5.50 2.21 14.09
N ILE A 121 -4.39 2.97 14.14
CA ILE A 121 -3.24 2.77 13.25
C ILE A 121 -2.59 1.42 13.50
N ARG A 122 -2.48 0.95 14.74
CA ARG A 122 -1.97 -0.39 15.07
C ARG A 122 -2.79 -1.46 14.38
N ASP A 123 -4.10 -1.41 14.53
CA ASP A 123 -5.01 -2.37 13.89
C ASP A 123 -4.98 -2.26 12.36
N ALA A 124 -4.83 -1.04 11.82
CA ALA A 124 -4.65 -0.80 10.38
C ALA A 124 -3.35 -1.39 9.85
N ILE A 125 -2.25 -1.29 10.60
CA ILE A 125 -0.96 -1.90 10.26
C ILE A 125 -1.11 -3.42 10.18
N ASP A 126 -1.81 -4.06 11.10
CA ASP A 126 -2.03 -5.51 11.10
C ASP A 126 -2.80 -5.97 9.85
N VAL A 127 -3.82 -5.21 9.43
CA VAL A 127 -4.54 -5.46 8.16
C VAL A 127 -3.60 -5.31 6.96
N LEU A 128 -2.81 -4.24 6.92
CA LEU A 128 -1.87 -4.00 5.81
C LEU A 128 -0.75 -5.05 5.76
N GLU A 129 -0.20 -5.47 6.88
CA GLU A 129 0.82 -6.52 6.95
C GLU A 129 0.31 -7.85 6.42
N ARG A 130 -0.86 -8.27 6.90
CA ARG A 130 -1.52 -9.48 6.43
C ARG A 130 -1.70 -9.47 4.91
N ASP A 131 -2.26 -8.39 4.40
CA ASP A 131 -2.65 -8.30 3.00
C ASP A 131 -1.44 -8.10 2.07
N LEU A 132 -0.41 -7.34 2.49
CA LEU A 132 0.88 -7.26 1.79
C LEU A 132 1.62 -8.60 1.80
N GLY A 133 1.50 -9.37 2.88
CA GLY A 133 2.01 -10.73 2.96
C GLY A 133 1.38 -11.63 1.89
N HIS A 134 0.05 -11.72 1.89
CA HIS A 134 -0.71 -12.53 0.91
C HIS A 134 -0.44 -12.09 -0.53
N LEU A 135 -0.34 -10.77 -0.80
CA LEU A 135 0.01 -10.27 -2.13
C LEU A 135 1.43 -10.67 -2.53
N GLY A 136 2.38 -10.59 -1.59
CA GLY A 136 3.76 -11.02 -1.81
C GLY A 136 3.85 -12.50 -2.18
N ASP A 137 3.14 -13.36 -1.45
CA ASP A 137 3.09 -14.81 -1.71
C ASP A 137 2.50 -15.11 -3.10
N ALA A 138 1.39 -14.44 -3.45
CA ALA A 138 0.77 -14.59 -4.77
C ALA A 138 1.69 -14.11 -5.91
N LEU A 139 2.38 -12.99 -5.73
CA LEU A 139 3.34 -12.48 -6.70
C LEU A 139 4.56 -13.40 -6.85
N ALA A 140 5.06 -13.96 -5.75
CA ALA A 140 6.16 -14.93 -5.77
C ALA A 140 5.79 -16.18 -6.56
N GLN A 141 4.59 -16.72 -6.31
CA GLN A 141 4.06 -17.86 -7.05
C GLN A 141 3.94 -17.57 -8.55
N GLN A 142 3.31 -16.46 -8.93
CA GLN A 142 3.15 -16.06 -10.33
C GLN A 142 4.50 -15.80 -11.02
N ALA A 143 5.44 -15.17 -10.32
CA ALA A 143 6.79 -14.94 -10.86
C ALA A 143 7.52 -16.25 -11.17
N GLN A 144 7.40 -17.25 -10.30
CA GLN A 144 8.01 -18.58 -10.51
C GLN A 144 7.35 -19.33 -11.68
N VAL A 145 6.01 -19.35 -11.74
CA VAL A 145 5.25 -20.01 -12.82
C VAL A 145 5.67 -19.45 -14.19
N HIS A 146 5.86 -18.14 -14.27
CA HIS A 146 6.18 -17.45 -15.52
C HIS A 146 7.66 -17.06 -15.67
N ALA A 147 8.54 -17.68 -14.90
CA ALA A 147 9.99 -17.37 -14.94
C ALA A 147 10.64 -17.55 -16.31
N ALA A 148 10.06 -18.43 -17.16
CA ALA A 148 10.54 -18.73 -18.51
C ALA A 148 9.56 -18.29 -19.61
N THR A 149 8.45 -17.63 -19.31
CA THR A 149 7.45 -17.17 -20.29
C THR A 149 7.94 -15.90 -20.98
N PRO A 150 8.36 -15.96 -22.28
CA PRO A 150 8.91 -14.79 -22.97
C PRO A 150 7.81 -13.80 -23.33
N LEU A 151 8.11 -12.52 -23.21
CA LEU A 151 7.29 -11.43 -23.75
C LEU A 151 8.20 -10.28 -24.22
N ALA A 152 7.66 -9.39 -25.05
CA ALA A 152 8.38 -8.18 -25.44
C ALA A 152 8.61 -7.27 -24.22
N GLY A 153 9.86 -6.94 -23.93
CA GLY A 153 10.17 -5.78 -23.12
C GLY A 153 9.59 -4.53 -23.80
N ARG A 154 9.17 -3.54 -23.01
CA ARG A 154 8.64 -2.29 -23.58
C ARG A 154 9.31 -1.12 -22.90
N THR A 155 10.05 -0.35 -23.70
CA THR A 155 10.68 0.92 -23.29
C THR A 155 10.04 2.04 -24.10
N TRP A 156 9.66 3.14 -23.45
CA TRP A 156 8.94 4.24 -24.10
C TRP A 156 7.65 3.78 -24.82
N LEU A 157 6.98 2.75 -24.29
CA LEU A 157 5.80 2.09 -24.87
C LEU A 157 6.05 1.36 -26.19
N GLN A 158 7.30 1.23 -26.64
CA GLN A 158 7.68 0.48 -27.82
C GLN A 158 8.33 -0.84 -27.44
N GLN A 159 8.22 -1.85 -28.31
CA GLN A 159 8.86 -3.13 -28.09
C GLN A 159 10.39 -2.99 -28.09
N ALA A 160 11.00 -3.63 -27.12
CA ALA A 160 12.45 -3.76 -26.94
C ALA A 160 12.83 -5.24 -26.86
N THR A 161 14.05 -5.53 -26.44
CA THR A 161 14.54 -6.91 -26.29
C THR A 161 13.61 -7.77 -25.41
N PRO A 162 13.53 -9.07 -25.65
CA PRO A 162 12.71 -10.00 -24.89
C PRO A 162 13.07 -10.00 -23.40
N VAL A 163 12.05 -10.11 -22.56
CA VAL A 163 12.13 -10.39 -21.12
C VAL A 163 11.21 -11.56 -20.78
N THR A 164 11.08 -11.94 -19.50
CA THR A 164 10.03 -12.88 -19.08
C THR A 164 8.93 -12.20 -18.31
N LEU A 165 7.71 -12.74 -18.39
CA LEU A 165 6.61 -12.28 -17.55
C LEU A 165 6.95 -12.42 -16.06
N GLY A 166 7.61 -13.52 -15.69
CA GLY A 166 8.08 -13.73 -14.33
C GLY A 166 9.02 -12.63 -13.84
N MET A 167 9.93 -12.14 -14.69
CA MET A 167 10.82 -11.01 -14.35
C MET A 167 10.00 -9.71 -14.12
N LYS A 168 8.99 -9.45 -14.93
CA LYS A 168 8.09 -8.30 -14.74
C LYS A 168 7.36 -8.40 -13.39
N ILE A 169 6.80 -9.57 -13.07
CA ILE A 169 6.11 -9.83 -11.80
C ILE A 169 7.08 -9.76 -10.62
N ALA A 170 8.31 -10.25 -10.76
CA ALA A 170 9.36 -10.13 -9.74
C ALA A 170 9.70 -8.66 -9.41
N GLY A 171 9.57 -7.76 -10.37
CA GLY A 171 9.67 -6.31 -10.13
C GLY A 171 8.58 -5.79 -9.20
N TRP A 172 7.33 -6.23 -9.38
CA TRP A 172 6.23 -5.90 -8.47
C TRP A 172 6.44 -6.52 -7.09
N LEU A 173 6.83 -7.80 -7.02
CA LEU A 173 7.17 -8.51 -5.78
C LEU A 173 8.22 -7.75 -4.97
N GLY A 174 9.31 -7.32 -5.60
CA GLY A 174 10.37 -6.59 -4.92
C GLY A 174 9.90 -5.28 -4.29
N ALA A 175 8.92 -4.58 -4.88
CA ALA A 175 8.33 -3.40 -4.27
C ALA A 175 7.50 -3.76 -3.03
N ILE A 176 6.64 -4.77 -3.11
CA ILE A 176 5.82 -5.24 -1.99
C ILE A 176 6.69 -5.73 -0.83
N THR A 177 7.74 -6.47 -1.11
CA THR A 177 8.73 -6.94 -0.12
C THR A 177 9.34 -5.77 0.65
N ARG A 178 9.78 -4.71 -0.04
CA ARG A 178 10.31 -3.50 0.61
C ARG A 178 9.25 -2.73 1.42
N HIS A 179 7.98 -2.76 1.00
CA HIS A 179 6.91 -2.12 1.79
C HIS A 179 6.63 -2.87 3.09
N ARG A 180 6.69 -4.21 3.09
CA ARG A 180 6.61 -5.01 4.33
C ARG A 180 7.74 -4.68 5.29
N GLN A 181 8.97 -4.54 4.79
CA GLN A 181 10.12 -4.11 5.62
C GLN A 181 9.88 -2.74 6.23
N ARG A 182 9.51 -1.74 5.42
CA ARG A 182 9.23 -0.38 5.92
C ARG A 182 8.11 -0.36 6.96
N LEU A 183 7.06 -1.18 6.74
CA LEU A 183 5.94 -1.25 7.68
C LEU A 183 6.38 -1.80 9.04
N ASN A 184 7.28 -2.79 9.07
CA ASN A 184 7.88 -3.27 10.30
C ASN A 184 8.80 -2.24 10.96
N GLU A 185 9.61 -1.55 10.16
CA GLU A 185 10.58 -0.57 10.66
C GLU A 185 9.92 0.69 11.24
N ILE A 186 8.72 1.05 10.77
CA ILE A 186 8.03 2.25 11.25
C ILE A 186 7.29 2.02 12.58
N LYS A 187 6.90 0.79 12.90
CA LYS A 187 6.11 0.46 14.10
C LYS A 187 6.64 1.14 15.39
N PRO A 188 7.93 1.04 15.75
CA PRO A 188 8.44 1.67 16.96
C PRO A 188 8.31 3.20 16.97
N ARG A 189 8.29 3.83 15.80
CA ARG A 189 8.21 5.28 15.66
C ARG A 189 6.78 5.80 15.63
N VAL A 190 5.84 5.05 15.04
CA VAL A 190 4.44 5.48 14.90
C VAL A 190 3.55 5.01 16.06
N LEU A 191 3.80 3.80 16.59
CA LEU A 191 3.00 3.23 17.69
C LEU A 191 3.45 3.78 19.05
N CYS A 192 3.34 5.10 19.23
CA CYS A 192 3.77 5.82 20.41
C CYS A 192 2.58 6.43 21.15
N LEU A 193 2.59 6.34 22.46
CA LEU A 193 1.65 7.00 23.36
C LEU A 193 1.70 8.52 23.17
N GLN A 194 0.55 9.18 23.04
CA GLN A 194 0.40 10.60 23.26
C GLN A 194 -0.18 10.82 24.65
N PHE A 195 0.60 11.39 25.53
CA PHE A 195 0.16 11.72 26.89
C PHE A 195 0.99 12.88 27.43
N GLY A 196 0.39 14.05 27.60
CA GLY A 196 1.09 15.27 27.99
C GLY A 196 0.24 16.23 28.85
N GLY A 197 -1.06 15.99 28.96
CA GLY A 197 -1.99 16.89 29.64
C GLY A 197 -2.17 18.21 28.88
N ALA A 198 -2.55 19.25 29.59
CA ALA A 198 -3.02 20.51 28.99
C ALA A 198 -2.02 21.16 28.02
N SER A 199 -0.73 21.11 28.31
CA SER A 199 0.33 21.77 27.54
C SER A 199 1.63 20.96 27.45
N GLY A 200 1.57 19.65 27.65
CA GLY A 200 2.74 18.76 27.48
C GLY A 200 3.54 18.52 28.75
N SER A 201 3.24 19.14 29.86
CA SER A 201 4.03 19.08 31.10
C SER A 201 3.54 18.06 32.13
N LEU A 202 2.33 17.47 31.94
CA LEU A 202 1.65 16.59 32.91
C LEU A 202 1.55 17.21 34.32
N ALA A 203 1.48 18.54 34.43
CA ALA A 203 1.54 19.28 35.70
C ALA A 203 0.46 18.82 36.68
N ALA A 204 -0.71 18.39 36.22
CA ALA A 204 -1.81 17.93 37.07
C ALA A 204 -1.48 16.63 37.82
N LEU A 205 -0.52 15.84 37.39
CA LEU A 205 -0.13 14.56 37.98
C LEU A 205 1.06 14.66 38.95
N GLY A 206 1.71 15.83 39.02
CA GLY A 206 2.85 16.09 39.93
C GLY A 206 3.96 15.02 39.78
N ASP A 207 4.50 14.60 40.93
CA ASP A 207 5.61 13.62 40.96
C ASP A 207 5.28 12.21 40.44
N ARG A 208 4.00 11.93 40.20
CA ARG A 208 3.57 10.63 39.67
C ARG A 208 3.44 10.60 38.14
N ALA A 209 3.61 11.74 37.48
CA ALA A 209 3.38 11.92 36.05
C ALA A 209 4.06 10.85 35.17
N PHE A 210 5.39 10.66 35.33
CA PHE A 210 6.13 9.67 34.54
C PHE A 210 5.71 8.22 34.84
N LYS A 211 5.41 7.90 36.12
CA LYS A 211 4.95 6.57 36.50
C LYS A 211 3.59 6.24 35.88
N VAL A 212 2.68 7.23 35.78
CA VAL A 212 1.41 7.07 35.06
C VAL A 212 1.64 6.89 33.58
N ALA A 213 2.52 7.71 32.97
CA ALA A 213 2.84 7.59 31.54
C ALA A 213 3.45 6.23 31.20
N GLU A 214 4.38 5.73 31.99
CA GLU A 214 4.98 4.39 31.82
C GLU A 214 3.91 3.29 31.93
N ALA A 215 3.09 3.33 32.99
CA ALA A 215 2.03 2.37 33.21
C ALA A 215 0.97 2.41 32.08
N LEU A 216 0.61 3.60 31.58
CA LEU A 216 -0.35 3.77 30.49
C LEU A 216 0.21 3.24 29.16
N ALA A 217 1.49 3.49 28.88
CA ALA A 217 2.15 2.94 27.69
C ALA A 217 2.15 1.39 27.71
N GLU A 218 2.43 0.79 28.86
CA GLU A 218 2.35 -0.67 29.04
C GLU A 218 0.92 -1.20 28.86
N GLU A 219 -0.08 -0.55 29.46
CA GLU A 219 -1.50 -0.93 29.36
C GLU A 219 -1.99 -0.91 27.89
N LEU A 220 -1.58 0.07 27.11
CA LEU A 220 -1.94 0.23 25.71
C LEU A 220 -1.02 -0.52 24.76
N GLN A 221 0.09 -1.11 25.25
CA GLN A 221 1.13 -1.73 24.44
C GLN A 221 1.70 -0.77 23.37
N LEU A 222 1.94 0.48 23.78
CA LEU A 222 2.52 1.52 22.96
C LEU A 222 3.93 1.89 23.50
N HIS A 223 4.76 2.41 22.62
CA HIS A 223 6.04 2.97 23.04
C HIS A 223 5.81 4.27 23.81
N LEU A 224 6.53 4.45 24.92
CA LEU A 224 6.60 5.74 25.59
C LEU A 224 7.63 6.61 24.86
N PRO A 225 7.25 7.72 24.23
CA PRO A 225 8.18 8.60 23.58
C PRO A 225 9.00 9.42 24.60
N GLU A 226 10.08 10.04 24.14
CA GLU A 226 10.95 10.90 24.94
C GLU A 226 10.25 12.15 25.47
N GLN A 227 9.16 12.60 24.81
CA GLN A 227 8.29 13.70 25.22
C GLN A 227 6.95 13.62 24.50
N PRO A 228 5.90 14.32 25.00
CA PRO A 228 4.63 14.44 24.28
C PRO A 228 4.81 15.07 22.90
N TRP A 229 4.08 14.56 21.91
CA TRP A 229 4.23 14.94 20.50
C TRP A 229 2.99 15.68 19.94
N HIS A 230 2.30 16.47 20.78
CA HIS A 230 1.08 17.20 20.39
C HIS A 230 1.23 18.01 19.09
N THR A 231 2.38 18.63 18.87
CA THR A 231 2.70 19.44 17.67
C THR A 231 3.92 18.94 16.88
N GLN A 232 4.51 17.81 17.28
CA GLN A 232 5.57 17.13 16.53
C GLN A 232 4.95 15.96 15.75
N ARG A 233 4.51 16.22 14.52
CA ARG A 233 3.64 15.30 13.75
C ARG A 233 4.38 14.43 12.74
N ASP A 234 5.71 14.47 12.73
CA ASP A 234 6.57 13.72 11.82
C ASP A 234 6.28 12.22 11.80
N ARG A 235 5.93 11.60 12.95
CA ARG A 235 5.56 10.18 13.07
C ARG A 235 4.36 9.80 12.20
N LEU A 236 3.31 10.62 12.23
CA LEU A 236 2.11 10.41 11.42
C LEU A 236 2.35 10.71 9.94
N VAL A 237 3.18 11.73 9.64
CA VAL A 237 3.55 12.08 8.26
C VAL A 237 4.46 11.01 7.64
N GLU A 238 5.36 10.40 8.42
CA GLU A 238 6.15 9.25 7.96
C GLU A 238 5.24 8.07 7.58
N PHE A 239 4.25 7.75 8.42
CA PHE A 239 3.28 6.69 8.13
C PHE A 239 2.44 7.01 6.89
N ALA A 240 1.92 8.23 6.76
CA ALA A 240 1.21 8.68 5.57
C ALA A 240 2.07 8.58 4.30
N SER A 241 3.37 8.92 4.40
CA SER A 241 4.32 8.81 3.29
C SER A 241 4.51 7.34 2.86
N LEU A 242 4.60 6.42 3.81
CA LEU A 242 4.66 4.99 3.52
C LEU A 242 3.38 4.51 2.81
N LEU A 243 2.20 4.94 3.26
CA LEU A 243 0.94 4.63 2.60
C LEU A 243 0.92 5.14 1.15
N GLY A 244 1.44 6.34 0.91
CA GLY A 244 1.61 6.90 -0.43
C GLY A 244 2.54 6.06 -1.32
N LEU A 245 3.64 5.54 -0.78
CA LEU A 245 4.56 4.65 -1.51
C LEU A 245 3.88 3.31 -1.87
N ILE A 246 3.09 2.75 -0.96
CA ILE A 246 2.32 1.52 -1.21
C ILE A 246 1.31 1.77 -2.33
N ALA A 247 0.53 2.85 -2.24
CA ALA A 247 -0.44 3.24 -3.28
C ALA A 247 0.22 3.39 -4.65
N GLY A 248 1.38 4.06 -4.72
CA GLY A 248 2.13 4.24 -5.96
C GLY A 248 2.59 2.92 -6.59
N SER A 249 3.05 1.97 -5.77
CA SER A 249 3.46 0.64 -6.24
C SER A 249 2.28 -0.20 -6.74
N LEU A 250 1.14 -0.14 -6.06
CA LEU A 250 -0.10 -0.77 -6.52
C LEU A 250 -0.63 -0.14 -7.81
N GLY A 251 -0.52 1.20 -7.93
CA GLY A 251 -0.83 1.92 -9.17
C GLY A 251 0.06 1.50 -10.35
N LYS A 252 1.36 1.23 -10.10
CA LYS A 252 2.27 0.68 -11.12
C LYS A 252 1.82 -0.71 -11.57
N LEU A 253 1.46 -1.60 -10.65
CA LEU A 253 0.90 -2.93 -10.97
C LEU A 253 -0.38 -2.78 -11.80
N GLY A 254 -1.32 -1.96 -11.36
CA GLY A 254 -2.56 -1.70 -12.09
C GLY A 254 -2.33 -1.14 -13.50
N ARG A 255 -1.36 -0.21 -13.64
CA ARG A 255 -0.99 0.35 -14.95
C ARG A 255 -0.43 -0.73 -15.88
N ASP A 256 0.49 -1.56 -15.40
CA ASP A 256 1.07 -2.63 -16.20
C ASP A 256 -0.01 -3.64 -16.64
N VAL A 257 -0.88 -4.08 -15.73
CA VAL A 257 -1.99 -4.99 -16.07
C VAL A 257 -2.91 -4.36 -17.12
N SER A 258 -3.30 -3.09 -16.95
CA SER A 258 -4.18 -2.41 -17.91
C SER A 258 -3.58 -2.29 -19.30
N LEU A 259 -2.26 -2.03 -19.40
CA LEU A 259 -1.54 -1.96 -20.67
C LEU A 259 -1.42 -3.34 -21.34
N LEU A 260 -1.20 -4.40 -20.56
CA LEU A 260 -1.14 -5.76 -21.07
C LEU A 260 -2.52 -6.29 -21.52
N MET A 261 -3.61 -5.71 -21.00
CA MET A 261 -5.00 -6.01 -21.41
C MET A 261 -5.48 -5.25 -22.64
N GLN A 262 -4.73 -4.24 -23.13
CA GLN A 262 -5.13 -3.50 -24.34
C GLN A 262 -5.41 -4.47 -25.50
N THR A 263 -6.41 -4.19 -26.31
CA THR A 263 -6.85 -5.05 -27.45
C THR A 263 -5.67 -5.41 -28.37
N GLU A 264 -4.81 -4.45 -28.67
CA GLU A 264 -3.64 -4.61 -29.52
C GLU A 264 -2.54 -5.45 -28.86
N VAL A 265 -2.50 -5.48 -27.53
CA VAL A 265 -1.51 -6.25 -26.75
C VAL A 265 -2.07 -7.63 -26.38
N GLY A 266 -3.10 -7.71 -25.56
CA GLY A 266 -3.86 -8.91 -25.24
C GLY A 266 -3.06 -10.04 -24.59
N GLU A 267 -2.06 -9.71 -23.77
CA GLU A 267 -1.08 -10.68 -23.22
C GLU A 267 -1.48 -11.20 -21.83
N VAL A 268 -2.18 -10.38 -21.03
CA VAL A 268 -2.60 -10.72 -19.68
C VAL A 268 -3.99 -10.16 -19.44
N PHE A 269 -4.81 -10.85 -18.65
CA PHE A 269 -6.15 -10.38 -18.32
C PHE A 269 -6.43 -10.59 -16.83
N GLU A 270 -7.24 -9.69 -16.24
CA GLU A 270 -7.82 -9.92 -14.91
C GLU A 270 -8.72 -11.16 -14.91
N PRO A 271 -8.86 -11.85 -13.75
CA PRO A 271 -9.75 -12.99 -13.65
C PRO A 271 -11.20 -12.58 -13.98
N SER A 272 -11.85 -13.38 -14.81
CA SER A 272 -13.26 -13.18 -15.12
C SER A 272 -14.17 -13.80 -14.06
N ALA A 273 -15.21 -13.07 -13.69
CA ALA A 273 -16.28 -13.57 -12.84
C ALA A 273 -17.63 -13.02 -13.35
N PRO A 274 -18.75 -13.71 -13.11
CA PRO A 274 -20.06 -13.18 -13.45
C PRO A 274 -20.29 -11.77 -12.89
N GLY A 275 -20.65 -10.82 -13.73
CA GLY A 275 -20.88 -9.41 -13.35
C GLY A 275 -19.63 -8.56 -13.17
N LYS A 276 -18.40 -9.12 -13.27
CA LYS A 276 -17.16 -8.37 -13.12
C LYS A 276 -16.62 -7.91 -14.47
N GLY A 277 -16.40 -6.60 -14.63
CA GLY A 277 -15.71 -6.02 -15.80
C GLY A 277 -16.49 -6.09 -17.12
N GLY A 278 -17.76 -6.49 -17.11
CA GLY A 278 -18.59 -6.58 -18.30
C GLY A 278 -18.89 -5.22 -18.94
N SER A 279 -19.15 -5.23 -20.25
CA SER A 279 -19.64 -4.07 -20.99
C SER A 279 -21.15 -4.17 -21.17
N SER A 280 -21.85 -3.07 -20.99
CA SER A 280 -23.31 -2.99 -21.23
C SER A 280 -23.69 -3.13 -22.71
N THR A 281 -22.75 -2.87 -23.63
CA THR A 281 -23.01 -2.84 -25.08
C THR A 281 -22.18 -3.86 -25.88
N MET A 282 -21.03 -4.29 -25.37
CA MET A 282 -20.11 -5.19 -26.08
C MET A 282 -19.82 -6.43 -25.23
N PRO A 283 -20.49 -7.58 -25.47
CA PRO A 283 -20.41 -8.77 -24.62
C PRO A 283 -18.99 -9.36 -24.47
N HIS A 284 -18.14 -9.16 -25.47
CA HIS A 284 -16.75 -9.65 -25.50
C HIS A 284 -15.77 -8.74 -24.78
N LYS A 285 -16.14 -7.49 -24.45
CA LYS A 285 -15.25 -6.52 -23.81
C LYS A 285 -15.06 -6.83 -22.34
N ARG A 286 -13.80 -6.96 -21.94
CA ARG A 286 -13.37 -7.21 -20.55
C ARG A 286 -12.67 -5.97 -20.01
N ASN A 287 -13.30 -5.27 -19.08
CA ASN A 287 -12.72 -4.06 -18.49
C ASN A 287 -11.80 -4.42 -17.32
N PRO A 288 -10.60 -3.79 -17.21
CA PRO A 288 -9.67 -3.99 -16.09
C PRO A 288 -10.12 -3.20 -14.86
N VAL A 289 -11.17 -3.69 -14.18
CA VAL A 289 -11.81 -2.98 -13.06
C VAL A 289 -10.89 -2.87 -11.84
N GLY A 290 -10.16 -3.93 -11.51
CA GLY A 290 -9.21 -3.93 -10.41
C GLY A 290 -8.04 -2.98 -10.68
N ALA A 291 -7.50 -3.00 -11.89
CA ALA A 291 -6.45 -2.06 -12.32
C ALA A 291 -6.94 -0.61 -12.26
N ALA A 292 -8.18 -0.33 -12.67
CA ALA A 292 -8.75 1.01 -12.62
C ALA A 292 -8.82 1.55 -11.18
N VAL A 293 -9.22 0.72 -10.21
CA VAL A 293 -9.24 1.10 -8.79
C VAL A 293 -7.83 1.37 -8.27
N MET A 294 -6.86 0.49 -8.56
CA MET A 294 -5.45 0.66 -8.16
C MET A 294 -4.87 1.97 -8.73
N ILE A 295 -5.12 2.28 -9.99
CA ILE A 295 -4.66 3.53 -10.63
C ILE A 295 -5.35 4.75 -10.01
N GLY A 296 -6.67 4.67 -9.78
CA GLY A 296 -7.43 5.74 -9.15
C GLY A 296 -6.96 6.05 -7.73
N ALA A 297 -6.70 5.02 -6.93
CA ALA A 297 -6.15 5.15 -5.59
C ALA A 297 -4.75 5.80 -5.61
N ALA A 298 -3.86 5.33 -6.49
CA ALA A 298 -2.52 5.89 -6.66
C ALA A 298 -2.53 7.36 -7.13
N THR A 299 -3.57 7.78 -7.85
CA THR A 299 -3.74 9.17 -8.29
C THR A 299 -4.21 10.07 -7.14
N ARG A 300 -5.06 9.57 -6.22
CA ARG A 300 -5.58 10.34 -5.09
C ARG A 300 -4.59 10.43 -3.91
N ALA A 301 -3.88 9.34 -3.61
CA ALA A 301 -3.01 9.23 -2.44
C ALA A 301 -1.98 10.37 -2.30
N PRO A 302 -1.27 10.84 -3.36
CA PRO A 302 -0.33 11.95 -3.23
C PRO A 302 -0.93 13.24 -2.70
N GLY A 303 -2.19 13.57 -3.04
CA GLY A 303 -2.90 14.72 -2.51
C GLY A 303 -3.14 14.63 -1.01
N LEU A 304 -3.53 13.45 -0.51
CA LEU A 304 -3.71 13.19 0.92
C LEU A 304 -2.38 13.26 1.67
N VAL A 305 -1.32 12.68 1.12
CA VAL A 305 0.04 12.77 1.69
C VAL A 305 0.52 14.22 1.73
N ALA A 306 0.28 15.01 0.68
CA ALA A 306 0.63 16.42 0.65
C ALA A 306 -0.13 17.22 1.73
N THR A 307 -1.40 16.89 2.00
CA THR A 307 -2.18 17.49 3.10
C THR A 307 -1.51 17.20 4.45
N MET A 308 -1.06 15.96 4.69
CA MET A 308 -0.36 15.60 5.92
C MET A 308 0.96 16.38 6.08
N PHE A 309 1.75 16.56 5.02
CA PHE A 309 2.95 17.41 5.05
C PHE A 309 2.61 18.88 5.34
N SER A 310 1.56 19.41 4.73
CA SER A 310 1.11 20.79 4.95
C SER A 310 0.61 21.02 6.37
N ALA A 311 0.05 19.98 7.01
CA ALA A 311 -0.44 20.01 8.38
C ALA A 311 0.67 19.79 9.44
N MET A 312 1.88 19.42 9.03
CA MET A 312 2.97 19.06 9.96
C MET A 312 3.52 20.25 10.78
N PRO A 313 3.70 21.47 10.24
CA PRO A 313 4.29 22.59 11.00
C PRO A 313 3.25 23.24 11.95
N GLN A 314 2.90 22.53 13.01
CA GLN A 314 1.90 22.95 13.98
C GLN A 314 2.46 23.96 14.99
N GLU A 315 1.58 24.88 15.44
CA GLU A 315 1.97 26.00 16.28
C GLU A 315 1.99 25.60 17.77
N HIS A 316 2.97 26.11 18.49
CA HIS A 316 3.10 26.07 19.93
C HIS A 316 2.90 24.63 20.51
N GLU A 317 2.11 24.50 21.57
CA GLU A 317 1.82 23.24 22.26
C GLU A 317 0.52 22.59 21.77
N ARG A 318 -0.28 23.30 20.95
CA ARG A 318 -1.49 22.78 20.28
C ARG A 318 -1.86 23.63 19.08
N SER A 319 -2.05 23.01 17.94
CA SER A 319 -2.32 23.68 16.68
C SER A 319 -3.77 24.13 16.51
N LEU A 320 -3.95 25.24 15.84
CA LEU A 320 -5.23 25.76 15.38
C LEU A 320 -5.45 25.40 13.89
N GLY A 321 -6.30 24.41 13.63
CA GLY A 321 -6.70 24.01 12.29
C GLY A 321 -5.82 22.93 11.64
N LEU A 322 -4.48 22.96 11.77
CA LEU A 322 -3.61 21.96 11.14
C LEU A 322 -3.82 20.56 11.75
N TRP A 323 -4.00 20.44 13.07
CA TRP A 323 -4.37 19.18 13.70
C TRP A 323 -5.71 18.65 13.18
N HIS A 324 -6.70 19.51 12.94
CA HIS A 324 -8.01 19.13 12.39
C HIS A 324 -7.89 18.56 10.96
N ALA A 325 -6.93 19.05 10.17
CA ALA A 325 -6.71 18.56 8.81
C ALA A 325 -6.29 17.08 8.76
N GLU A 326 -5.70 16.55 9.83
CA GLU A 326 -5.30 15.14 9.91
C GLU A 326 -6.48 14.20 10.15
N TRP A 327 -7.55 14.65 10.83
CA TRP A 327 -8.61 13.80 11.38
C TRP A 327 -9.35 12.95 10.35
N GLU A 328 -9.50 13.46 9.14
CA GLU A 328 -10.11 12.73 8.03
C GLU A 328 -9.06 12.26 7.00
N THR A 329 -7.97 13.01 6.84
CA THR A 329 -6.96 12.74 5.80
C THR A 329 -6.25 11.41 6.01
N LEU A 330 -5.78 11.13 7.22
CA LEU A 330 -5.05 9.89 7.50
C LEU A 330 -5.95 8.65 7.45
N PRO A 331 -7.14 8.63 8.07
CA PRO A 331 -8.12 7.57 7.90
C PRO A 331 -8.51 7.31 6.43
N GLU A 332 -8.76 8.37 5.66
CA GLU A 332 -9.07 8.24 4.23
C GLU A 332 -7.92 7.59 3.45
N LEU A 333 -6.68 7.97 3.74
CA LEU A 333 -5.50 7.40 3.09
C LEU A 333 -5.34 5.91 3.42
N CYS A 334 -5.55 5.50 4.68
CA CYS A 334 -5.55 4.09 5.10
C CYS A 334 -6.63 3.28 4.35
N CYS A 335 -7.84 3.81 4.30
CA CYS A 335 -8.97 3.20 3.59
C CYS A 335 -8.66 3.02 2.10
N LEU A 336 -8.15 4.07 1.45
CA LEU A 336 -7.84 4.09 0.03
C LEU A 336 -6.76 3.06 -0.34
N VAL A 337 -5.69 2.98 0.46
CA VAL A 337 -4.60 2.03 0.25
C VAL A 337 -5.08 0.60 0.45
N SER A 338 -5.88 0.34 1.49
CA SER A 338 -6.41 -1.00 1.77
C SER A 338 -7.34 -1.50 0.66
N GLY A 339 -8.19 -0.63 0.12
CA GLY A 339 -9.06 -0.98 -1.02
C GLY A 339 -8.26 -1.30 -2.28
N SER A 340 -7.22 -0.51 -2.56
CA SER A 340 -6.29 -0.78 -3.68
C SER A 340 -5.58 -2.13 -3.51
N LEU A 341 -5.12 -2.44 -2.30
CA LEU A 341 -4.45 -3.70 -1.96
C LEU A 341 -5.40 -4.89 -2.11
N GLN A 342 -6.66 -4.74 -1.69
CA GLN A 342 -7.70 -5.75 -1.89
C GLN A 342 -7.93 -6.06 -3.38
N GLN A 343 -7.94 -5.05 -4.24
CA GLN A 343 -8.04 -5.26 -5.69
C GLN A 343 -6.82 -6.02 -6.24
N ALA A 344 -5.62 -5.70 -5.80
CA ALA A 344 -4.42 -6.43 -6.19
C ALA A 344 -4.50 -7.92 -5.78
N LEU A 345 -5.01 -8.22 -4.57
CA LEU A 345 -5.24 -9.57 -4.07
C LEU A 345 -6.30 -10.35 -4.88
N GLN A 346 -7.26 -9.64 -5.48
CA GLN A 346 -8.23 -10.27 -6.38
C GLN A 346 -7.67 -10.50 -7.79
N VAL A 347 -6.78 -9.63 -8.26
CA VAL A 347 -6.24 -9.66 -9.63
C VAL A 347 -5.09 -10.64 -9.75
N VAL A 348 -4.07 -10.54 -8.89
CA VAL A 348 -2.79 -11.24 -9.05
C VAL A 348 -2.91 -12.77 -9.03
N PRO A 349 -3.61 -13.40 -8.05
CA PRO A 349 -3.70 -14.86 -8.01
C PRO A 349 -4.41 -15.48 -9.22
N GLY A 350 -5.32 -14.72 -9.82
CA GLY A 350 -6.17 -15.16 -10.92
C GLY A 350 -5.81 -14.59 -12.30
N LEU A 351 -4.60 -14.02 -12.45
CA LEU A 351 -4.14 -13.51 -13.74
C LEU A 351 -4.24 -14.58 -14.83
N GLN A 352 -4.92 -14.24 -15.92
CA GLN A 352 -5.01 -15.08 -17.10
C GLN A 352 -3.94 -14.64 -18.09
N VAL A 353 -3.01 -15.54 -18.41
CA VAL A 353 -1.84 -15.26 -19.24
C VAL A 353 -2.01 -15.95 -20.59
N ASP A 354 -1.87 -15.19 -21.67
CA ASP A 354 -1.83 -15.70 -23.04
C ASP A 354 -0.37 -15.70 -23.55
N ALA A 355 0.33 -16.79 -23.25
CA ALA A 355 1.73 -16.97 -23.66
C ALA A 355 1.91 -17.04 -25.19
N GLU A 356 0.91 -17.56 -25.90
CA GLU A 356 0.95 -17.59 -27.38
C GLU A 356 0.83 -16.17 -27.95
N ARG A 357 -0.06 -15.36 -27.40
CA ARG A 357 -0.16 -13.94 -27.78
C ARG A 357 1.12 -13.18 -27.51
N MET A 358 1.78 -13.44 -26.37
CA MET A 358 3.10 -12.87 -26.07
C MET A 358 4.12 -13.20 -27.14
N ARG A 359 4.14 -14.46 -27.61
CA ARG A 359 5.02 -14.92 -28.67
C ARG A 359 4.69 -14.24 -30.01
N VAL A 360 3.42 -14.18 -30.39
CA VAL A 360 2.96 -13.47 -31.59
C VAL A 360 3.36 -11.99 -31.54
N ASN A 361 3.23 -11.33 -30.39
CA ASN A 361 3.63 -9.93 -30.24
C ASN A 361 5.14 -9.74 -30.39
N LEU A 362 5.97 -10.63 -29.89
CA LEU A 362 7.43 -10.62 -30.11
C LEU A 362 7.79 -10.69 -31.59
N GLU A 363 7.06 -11.51 -32.37
CA GLU A 363 7.27 -11.68 -33.81
C GLU A 363 6.73 -10.50 -34.63
N SER A 364 5.93 -9.61 -34.06
CA SER A 364 5.32 -8.49 -34.79
C SER A 364 6.33 -7.52 -35.40
N THR A 365 7.54 -7.44 -34.82
CA THR A 365 8.66 -6.67 -35.36
C THR A 365 9.48 -7.45 -36.39
N ARG A 366 9.07 -8.67 -36.73
CA ARG A 366 9.75 -9.51 -37.71
C ARG A 366 11.24 -9.72 -37.39
N GLY A 367 11.55 -10.00 -36.13
CA GLY A 367 12.90 -10.29 -35.65
C GLY A 367 13.76 -9.05 -35.35
N LEU A 368 13.28 -7.83 -35.60
CA LEU A 368 14.09 -6.61 -35.38
C LEU A 368 14.46 -6.40 -33.91
N VAL A 369 13.63 -6.82 -32.96
CA VAL A 369 13.93 -6.75 -31.51
C VAL A 369 15.11 -7.61 -31.07
N LEU A 370 15.57 -8.53 -31.96
CA LEU A 370 16.70 -9.42 -31.75
C LEU A 370 17.95 -9.02 -32.54
N ALA A 371 17.91 -7.90 -33.23
CA ALA A 371 19.06 -7.40 -34.01
C ALA A 371 20.32 -7.24 -33.15
N GLU A 372 20.16 -6.86 -31.87
CA GLU A 372 21.27 -6.76 -30.91
C GLU A 372 21.98 -8.11 -30.69
N ALA A 373 21.24 -9.21 -30.58
CA ALA A 373 21.81 -10.55 -30.41
C ALA A 373 22.73 -10.93 -31.59
N VAL A 374 22.27 -10.64 -32.82
CA VAL A 374 23.06 -10.90 -34.02
C VAL A 374 24.26 -9.97 -34.12
N SER A 375 24.08 -8.66 -33.79
CA SER A 375 25.15 -7.67 -33.76
C SER A 375 26.30 -8.08 -32.83
N ILE A 376 25.96 -8.53 -31.61
CA ILE A 376 26.96 -8.99 -30.63
C ILE A 376 27.71 -10.21 -31.12
N ALA A 377 27.00 -11.18 -31.71
CA ALA A 377 27.65 -12.40 -32.27
C ALA A 377 28.59 -12.08 -33.43
N LEU A 378 28.20 -11.19 -34.34
CA LEU A 378 29.04 -10.72 -35.43
C LEU A 378 30.23 -9.90 -34.94
N ALA A 379 30.04 -9.05 -33.92
CA ALA A 379 31.09 -8.21 -33.36
C ALA A 379 32.32 -9.02 -32.86
N GLN A 380 32.06 -10.23 -32.36
CA GLN A 380 33.14 -11.15 -31.95
C GLN A 380 33.99 -11.65 -33.12
N ARG A 381 33.50 -11.58 -34.36
CA ARG A 381 34.13 -12.14 -35.56
C ARG A 381 34.71 -11.06 -36.46
N ILE A 382 34.00 -9.95 -36.66
CA ILE A 382 34.37 -8.89 -37.61
C ILE A 382 34.62 -7.52 -36.96
N GLY A 383 34.54 -7.44 -35.61
CA GLY A 383 34.68 -6.19 -34.87
C GLY A 383 33.37 -5.43 -34.74
N ARG A 384 33.29 -4.56 -33.74
CA ARG A 384 32.06 -3.88 -33.28
C ARG A 384 31.47 -2.98 -34.36
N ASP A 385 32.28 -2.11 -34.94
CA ASP A 385 31.81 -1.09 -35.90
C ASP A 385 31.29 -1.71 -37.19
N ALA A 386 32.01 -2.68 -37.74
CA ALA A 386 31.60 -3.43 -38.93
C ALA A 386 30.30 -4.20 -38.70
N ALA A 387 30.18 -4.90 -37.55
CA ALA A 387 28.97 -5.62 -37.18
C ALA A 387 27.76 -4.67 -37.01
N HIS A 388 27.95 -3.54 -36.35
CA HIS A 388 26.88 -2.55 -36.14
C HIS A 388 26.37 -2.00 -37.49
N HIS A 389 27.28 -1.59 -38.38
CA HIS A 389 26.91 -1.06 -39.68
C HIS A 389 26.18 -2.10 -40.57
N LEU A 390 26.65 -3.33 -40.53
CA LEU A 390 26.05 -4.43 -41.30
C LEU A 390 24.63 -4.74 -40.81
N ILE A 391 24.42 -4.76 -39.48
CA ILE A 391 23.11 -5.01 -38.91
C ILE A 391 22.17 -3.82 -39.11
N GLU A 392 22.65 -2.58 -39.00
CA GLU A 392 21.85 -1.39 -39.31
C GLU A 392 21.31 -1.41 -40.74
N GLN A 393 22.17 -1.72 -41.70
CA GLN A 393 21.75 -1.87 -43.10
C GLN A 393 20.74 -3.00 -43.31
N SER A 394 20.99 -4.16 -42.70
CA SER A 394 20.07 -5.31 -42.77
C SER A 394 18.71 -5.02 -42.16
N CYS A 395 18.66 -4.31 -41.01
CA CYS A 395 17.42 -3.88 -40.40
C CYS A 395 16.64 -2.89 -41.29
N ARG A 396 17.33 -1.92 -41.90
CA ARG A 396 16.72 -0.97 -42.83
C ARG A 396 16.10 -1.72 -44.02
N GLN A 397 16.87 -2.63 -44.63
CA GLN A 397 16.40 -3.46 -45.75
C GLN A 397 15.18 -4.31 -45.36
N ALA A 398 15.18 -4.94 -44.18
CA ALA A 398 14.06 -5.73 -43.70
C ALA A 398 12.78 -4.87 -43.54
N VAL A 399 12.89 -3.64 -43.03
CA VAL A 399 11.80 -2.70 -42.90
C VAL A 399 11.27 -2.27 -44.29
N GLU A 400 12.15 -1.85 -45.20
CA GLU A 400 11.81 -1.38 -46.55
C GLU A 400 11.10 -2.48 -47.38
N GLN A 401 11.58 -3.70 -47.27
CA GLN A 401 11.01 -4.85 -48.02
C GLN A 401 9.81 -5.48 -47.29
N GLY A 402 9.56 -5.14 -46.05
CA GLY A 402 8.49 -5.73 -45.24
C GLY A 402 8.69 -7.22 -44.95
N VAL A 403 9.97 -7.71 -44.91
CA VAL A 403 10.33 -9.11 -44.68
C VAL A 403 10.91 -9.29 -43.27
N HIS A 404 11.04 -10.56 -42.86
CA HIS A 404 11.66 -10.88 -41.57
C HIS A 404 13.20 -10.66 -41.66
N LEU A 405 13.79 -10.09 -40.57
CA LEU A 405 15.23 -9.84 -40.49
C LEU A 405 16.06 -11.11 -40.77
N ARG A 406 15.58 -12.29 -40.36
CA ARG A 406 16.19 -13.58 -40.62
C ARG A 406 16.43 -13.84 -42.09
N GLN A 407 15.48 -13.44 -42.95
CA GLN A 407 15.60 -13.62 -44.39
C GLN A 407 16.72 -12.75 -44.94
N VAL A 408 16.72 -11.45 -44.64
CA VAL A 408 17.75 -10.50 -45.08
C VAL A 408 19.16 -10.94 -44.66
N LEU A 409 19.31 -11.36 -43.40
CA LEU A 409 20.59 -11.84 -42.88
C LEU A 409 21.04 -13.15 -43.55
N GLY A 410 20.09 -14.03 -43.87
CA GLY A 410 20.40 -15.31 -44.55
C GLY A 410 20.78 -15.17 -46.02
N GLU A 411 20.36 -14.09 -46.66
CA GLU A 411 20.69 -13.76 -48.04
C GLU A 411 21.97 -12.89 -48.18
N ASN A 412 22.47 -12.35 -47.07
CA ASN A 412 23.66 -11.49 -47.05
C ASN A 412 24.96 -12.32 -46.99
N PRO A 413 25.82 -12.29 -48.03
CA PRO A 413 27.05 -13.06 -48.05
C PRO A 413 28.03 -12.73 -46.93
N GLU A 414 28.10 -11.48 -46.49
CA GLU A 414 28.98 -11.07 -45.40
C GLU A 414 28.54 -11.67 -44.05
N VAL A 415 27.23 -11.79 -43.84
CA VAL A 415 26.65 -12.40 -42.63
C VAL A 415 26.83 -13.93 -42.70
N THR A 416 26.48 -14.57 -43.82
CA THR A 416 26.52 -16.03 -43.97
C THR A 416 27.94 -16.58 -44.03
N ALA A 417 28.94 -15.77 -44.35
CA ALA A 417 30.37 -16.11 -44.22
C ALA A 417 30.79 -16.23 -42.73
N GLN A 418 30.06 -15.58 -41.82
CA GLN A 418 30.38 -15.52 -40.40
C GLN A 418 29.45 -16.38 -39.53
N LEU A 419 28.18 -16.44 -39.87
CA LEU A 419 27.14 -17.12 -39.09
C LEU A 419 26.43 -18.17 -39.94
N SER A 420 26.36 -19.39 -39.46
CA SER A 420 25.60 -20.46 -40.10
C SER A 420 24.08 -20.20 -39.98
N SER A 421 23.30 -20.86 -40.82
CA SER A 421 21.81 -20.79 -40.75
C SER A 421 21.29 -21.17 -39.37
N ALA A 422 21.84 -22.22 -38.77
CA ALA A 422 21.44 -22.66 -37.41
C ALA A 422 21.80 -21.65 -36.31
N GLU A 423 22.94 -20.94 -36.44
CA GLU A 423 23.30 -19.87 -35.51
C GLU A 423 22.35 -18.67 -35.65
N LEU A 424 21.97 -18.28 -36.86
CA LEU A 424 21.00 -17.22 -37.11
C LEU A 424 19.61 -17.58 -36.54
N ASP A 425 19.16 -18.82 -36.74
CA ASP A 425 17.88 -19.30 -36.19
C ASP A 425 17.88 -19.21 -34.65
N ARG A 426 18.98 -19.60 -34.02
CA ARG A 426 19.14 -19.52 -32.57
C ARG A 426 19.22 -18.08 -32.06
N LEU A 427 19.94 -17.19 -32.73
CA LEU A 427 20.11 -15.79 -32.34
C LEU A 427 18.80 -14.98 -32.48
N LEU A 428 17.94 -15.41 -33.41
CA LEU A 428 16.64 -14.80 -33.68
C LEU A 428 15.47 -15.52 -32.98
N ASP A 429 15.75 -16.47 -32.09
CA ASP A 429 14.76 -17.07 -31.21
C ASP A 429 14.72 -16.29 -29.88
N PRO A 430 13.59 -15.64 -29.54
CA PRO A 430 13.44 -14.88 -28.28
C PRO A 430 13.79 -15.68 -27.03
N ALA A 431 13.55 -17.00 -27.03
CA ALA A 431 13.84 -17.87 -25.89
C ALA A 431 15.34 -17.96 -25.56
N HIS A 432 16.23 -17.66 -26.53
CA HIS A 432 17.67 -17.69 -26.36
C HIS A 432 18.27 -16.31 -26.01
N TYR A 433 17.43 -15.25 -25.90
CA TYR A 433 17.89 -13.90 -25.59
C TYR A 433 17.19 -13.29 -24.35
N LEU A 434 16.96 -14.11 -23.35
CA LEU A 434 16.31 -13.70 -22.08
C LEU A 434 17.31 -13.28 -20.98
N GLY A 435 18.61 -13.37 -21.26
CA GLY A 435 19.68 -12.97 -20.35
C GLY A 435 19.55 -13.64 -18.96
N GLN A 436 19.54 -12.83 -17.92
CA GLN A 436 19.44 -13.27 -16.53
C GLN A 436 18.02 -13.17 -15.95
N ALA A 437 16.99 -13.10 -16.80
CA ALA A 437 15.60 -12.89 -16.35
C ALA A 437 15.16 -13.90 -15.27
N ARG A 438 15.47 -15.21 -15.47
CA ARG A 438 15.15 -16.26 -14.49
C ARG A 438 15.86 -16.05 -13.15
N ARG A 439 17.13 -15.66 -13.19
CA ARG A 439 17.92 -15.42 -11.97
C ARG A 439 17.40 -14.22 -11.16
N TRP A 440 16.88 -13.18 -11.84
CA TRP A 440 16.21 -12.08 -11.15
C TRP A 440 14.93 -12.52 -10.46
N VAL A 441 14.17 -13.43 -11.05
CA VAL A 441 12.98 -14.03 -10.40
C VAL A 441 13.41 -14.78 -9.14
N GLU A 442 14.41 -15.67 -9.25
CA GLU A 442 14.91 -16.46 -8.13
C GLU A 442 15.37 -15.57 -6.96
N ARG A 443 16.10 -14.49 -7.25
CA ARG A 443 16.53 -13.51 -6.23
C ARG A 443 15.39 -12.79 -5.56
N ALA A 444 14.41 -12.33 -6.31
CA ALA A 444 13.25 -11.62 -5.76
C ALA A 444 12.41 -12.52 -4.84
N VAL A 445 12.20 -13.77 -5.26
CA VAL A 445 11.47 -14.77 -4.46
C VAL A 445 12.25 -15.14 -3.19
N ALA A 446 13.57 -15.34 -3.29
CA ALA A 446 14.41 -15.63 -2.12
C ALA A 446 14.37 -14.48 -1.10
N GLU A 447 14.44 -13.22 -1.55
CA GLU A 447 14.36 -12.06 -0.65
C GLU A 447 12.99 -11.96 0.02
N HIS A 448 11.90 -12.21 -0.72
CA HIS A 448 10.56 -12.27 -0.14
C HIS A 448 10.45 -13.33 0.95
N THR A 449 10.95 -14.55 0.68
CA THR A 449 10.93 -15.66 1.65
C THR A 449 11.75 -15.33 2.91
N ARG A 450 12.90 -14.69 2.76
CA ARG A 450 13.77 -14.28 3.89
C ARG A 450 13.08 -13.32 4.87
N ILE A 451 12.20 -12.47 4.38
CA ILE A 451 11.46 -11.50 5.21
C ILE A 451 10.25 -12.14 5.86
N THR A 452 9.75 -13.23 5.29
CA THR A 452 8.58 -13.93 5.82
C THR A 452 8.95 -14.92 6.95
N GLN A 453 10.21 -15.32 7.03
CA GLN A 453 10.78 -16.13 8.13
C GLN A 453 11.22 -15.24 9.30
#